data_4df413417629d6a4dd9ff874e4147f15
#
_entry.id   4df413417629d6a4dd9ff874e4147f15
#
_cell.length_a   1.000
_cell.length_b   1.000
_cell.length_c   1.000
_cell.angle_alpha   90.00
_cell.angle_beta   90.00
_cell.angle_gamma   90.00
#
_symmetry.space_group_name_H-M   'P 1'
#
loop_
_entity.id
_entity.type
_entity.pdbx_description
1 polymer ?
#
loop_
_entity_poly.entity_id
_entity_poly.type
_entity_poly.pdbx_seq_one_letter_code
_entity_poly.pdbx_strand_id
1 'polypeptide(L)'
;MVNKTRIAALILLPVIMLPAAGCARNKVKGDTAYVARDVNTLYSLAKERADRGQYEIAAKLFDEVERQHPYSVWARRAQLMSAFSYYMAEKYPDTVSSAQRFLTIHPGNKDAPYANYLIAMSYYQQIEDVTRDQKITQQASDAFNELIRRYPQSRYASDARLKLDLINDHLAGKEMEIGRFYQRAGHWLAAATRFREVVDK
;
A
#
# COMPACT_ATOMS: atom_id res chain seq x y z
N MET A 1 -31.90 -13.36 85.37
CA MET A 1 -32.45 -12.45 84.36
C MET A 1 -31.36 -11.67 83.74
N VAL A 2 -30.90 -12.08 82.60
CA VAL A 2 -29.68 -11.55 81.93
C VAL A 2 -30.10 -10.93 80.59
N ASN A 3 -29.86 -9.59 80.50
CA ASN A 3 -30.11 -8.78 79.29
C ASN A 3 -29.02 -8.99 78.27
N LYS A 4 -29.39 -9.47 77.08
CA LYS A 4 -28.49 -9.61 75.94
C LYS A 4 -28.50 -8.32 75.12
N THR A 5 -27.49 -7.51 75.28
CA THR A 5 -27.22 -6.36 74.39
C THR A 5 -26.56 -6.86 73.11
N ARG A 6 -27.23 -6.66 71.99
CA ARG A 6 -26.72 -6.94 70.65
C ARG A 6 -25.78 -5.79 70.21
N ILE A 7 -24.51 -6.07 70.06
CA ILE A 7 -23.57 -5.14 69.46
C ILE A 7 -23.65 -5.39 67.92
N ALA A 8 -24.16 -4.40 67.21
CA ALA A 8 -24.14 -4.37 65.78
C ALA A 8 -22.79 -3.79 65.33
N ALA A 9 -21.91 -4.64 64.79
CA ALA A 9 -20.67 -4.20 64.18
C ALA A 9 -20.92 -3.64 62.79
N LEU A 10 -20.82 -2.33 62.63
CA LEU A 10 -20.80 -1.66 61.32
C LEU A 10 -19.48 -1.92 60.64
N ILE A 11 -19.48 -2.79 59.62
CA ILE A 11 -18.33 -2.99 58.72
C ILE A 11 -18.34 -1.83 57.72
N LEU A 12 -17.46 -0.83 57.94
CA LEU A 12 -17.10 0.18 56.91
C LEU A 12 -16.21 -0.49 55.88
N LEU A 13 -16.78 -0.75 54.70
CA LEU A 13 -16.01 -1.08 53.50
C LEU A 13 -15.34 0.18 52.95
N PRO A 14 -14.02 0.21 52.79
CA PRO A 14 -13.38 1.30 52.07
C PRO A 14 -13.68 1.13 50.58
N VAL A 15 -14.39 2.06 49.97
CA VAL A 15 -14.53 2.20 48.54
C VAL A 15 -13.19 2.62 47.99
N ILE A 16 -12.43 1.66 47.43
CA ILE A 16 -11.21 1.94 46.69
C ILE A 16 -11.63 2.57 45.35
N MET A 17 -11.55 3.90 45.26
CA MET A 17 -11.57 4.61 43.98
C MET A 17 -10.31 4.26 43.21
N LEU A 18 -10.38 3.30 42.29
CA LEU A 18 -9.42 3.11 41.26
C LEU A 18 -9.46 4.32 40.32
N PRO A 19 -8.35 5.07 40.16
CA PRO A 19 -8.29 6.07 39.09
C PRO A 19 -8.38 5.33 37.76
N ALA A 20 -9.46 5.54 37.04
CA ALA A 20 -9.54 5.15 35.64
C ALA A 20 -8.45 5.97 34.92
N ALA A 21 -7.26 5.40 34.80
CA ALA A 21 -6.26 5.86 33.85
C ALA A 21 -6.86 5.67 32.47
N GLY A 22 -7.70 6.63 32.07
CA GLY A 22 -8.17 6.75 30.69
C GLY A 22 -6.91 6.82 29.83
N CYS A 23 -6.72 5.82 28.98
CA CYS A 23 -5.80 5.90 27.88
C CYS A 23 -6.18 7.18 27.12
N ALA A 24 -5.48 8.26 27.40
CA ALA A 24 -5.50 9.45 26.59
C ALA A 24 -4.97 8.99 25.22
N ARG A 25 -5.91 8.55 24.38
CA ARG A 25 -5.67 8.36 22.97
C ARG A 25 -5.23 9.74 22.51
N ASN A 26 -3.91 9.92 22.37
CA ASN A 26 -3.35 11.07 21.69
C ASN A 26 -3.99 11.05 20.29
N LYS A 27 -5.17 11.65 20.16
CA LYS A 27 -5.62 12.16 18.88
C LYS A 27 -4.50 13.12 18.50
N VAL A 28 -3.63 12.67 17.61
CA VAL A 28 -2.84 13.56 16.79
C VAL A 28 -3.90 14.53 16.26
N LYS A 29 -3.98 15.70 16.86
CA LYS A 29 -4.73 16.82 16.31
C LYS A 29 -4.07 17.02 14.97
N GLY A 30 -4.63 16.41 13.92
CA GLY A 30 -4.27 16.77 12.58
C GLY A 30 -4.39 18.28 12.57
N ASP A 31 -3.31 18.92 12.21
CA ASP A 31 -3.23 20.37 12.06
C ASP A 31 -4.16 20.74 10.91
N THR A 32 -5.46 20.74 11.19
CA THR A 32 -6.54 21.02 10.23
C THR A 32 -6.78 22.50 10.05
N ALA A 33 -6.03 23.33 10.79
CA ALA A 33 -6.01 24.75 10.52
C ALA A 33 -5.30 24.97 9.18
N TYR A 34 -6.03 25.47 8.19
CA TYR A 34 -5.49 25.96 6.94
C TYR A 34 -4.50 27.10 7.24
N VAL A 35 -3.26 26.76 7.46
CA VAL A 35 -2.14 27.67 7.46
C VAL A 35 -1.55 27.58 6.06
N ALA A 36 -1.80 28.61 5.23
CA ALA A 36 -1.14 28.72 3.93
C ALA A 36 0.38 28.83 4.17
N ARG A 37 1.07 27.70 4.03
CA ARG A 37 2.53 27.64 4.16
C ARG A 37 3.16 27.94 2.82
N ASP A 38 4.29 28.61 2.84
CA ASP A 38 5.10 28.76 1.64
C ASP A 38 5.42 27.36 1.04
N VAL A 39 5.28 27.25 -0.27
CA VAL A 39 5.43 25.97 -0.98
C VAL A 39 6.81 25.35 -0.79
N ASN A 40 7.87 26.17 -0.74
CA ASN A 40 9.23 25.67 -0.52
C ASN A 40 9.38 25.10 0.90
N THR A 41 8.82 25.78 1.89
CA THR A 41 8.83 25.32 3.29
C THR A 41 8.09 24.01 3.43
N LEU A 42 6.89 23.91 2.83
CA LEU A 42 6.07 22.69 2.92
C LEU A 42 6.75 21.51 2.21
N TYR A 43 7.28 21.74 1.00
CA TYR A 43 8.02 20.71 0.26
C TYR A 43 9.29 20.26 0.99
N SER A 44 10.06 21.21 1.55
CA SER A 44 11.28 20.89 2.31
C SER A 44 10.98 20.08 3.56
N LEU A 45 9.89 20.39 4.28
CA LEU A 45 9.44 19.61 5.42
C LEU A 45 9.04 18.18 5.00
N ALA A 46 8.30 18.03 3.91
CA ALA A 46 7.94 16.73 3.37
C ALA A 46 9.19 15.89 3.04
N LYS A 47 10.16 16.52 2.38
CA LYS A 47 11.43 15.88 2.04
C LYS A 47 12.21 15.47 3.29
N GLU A 48 12.31 16.33 4.29
CA GLU A 48 12.98 16.02 5.56
C GLU A 48 12.34 14.79 6.24
N ARG A 49 11.01 14.67 6.22
CA ARG A 49 10.31 13.50 6.76
C ARG A 49 10.64 12.23 5.98
N ALA A 50 10.69 12.31 4.65
CA ALA A 50 11.10 11.18 3.81
C ALA A 50 12.55 10.75 4.08
N ASP A 51 13.47 11.72 4.18
CA ASP A 51 14.89 11.47 4.47
C ASP A 51 15.10 10.80 5.85
N ARG A 52 14.18 11.02 6.79
CA ARG A 52 14.14 10.35 8.11
C ARG A 52 13.41 9.00 8.12
N GLY A 53 12.96 8.50 6.97
CA GLY A 53 12.20 7.25 6.87
C GLY A 53 10.74 7.36 7.35
N GLN A 54 10.25 8.57 7.65
CA GLN A 54 8.87 8.82 8.09
C GLN A 54 7.95 8.95 6.86
N TYR A 55 7.92 7.90 6.04
CA TYR A 55 7.34 7.92 4.70
C TYR A 55 5.84 8.22 4.69
N GLU A 56 5.05 7.68 5.63
CA GLU A 56 3.61 7.96 5.66
C GLU A 56 3.32 9.44 5.97
N ILE A 57 4.11 10.05 6.84
CA ILE A 57 3.99 11.49 7.14
C ILE A 57 4.44 12.31 5.94
N ALA A 58 5.55 11.91 5.31
CA ALA A 58 6.06 12.58 4.13
C ALA A 58 5.06 12.57 2.98
N ALA A 59 4.40 11.43 2.72
CA ALA A 59 3.38 11.30 1.69
C ALA A 59 2.24 12.31 1.88
N LYS A 60 1.69 12.39 3.09
CA LYS A 60 0.61 13.34 3.44
C LYS A 60 1.06 14.79 3.28
N LEU A 61 2.31 15.09 3.62
CA LEU A 61 2.85 16.44 3.42
C LEU A 61 3.06 16.78 1.94
N PHE A 62 3.49 15.81 1.12
CA PHE A 62 3.57 15.99 -0.32
C PHE A 62 2.18 16.17 -0.96
N ASP A 63 1.17 15.42 -0.53
CA ASP A 63 -0.22 15.63 -0.94
C ASP A 63 -0.72 17.05 -0.56
N GLU A 64 -0.29 17.56 0.59
CA GLU A 64 -0.63 18.91 1.04
C GLU A 64 0.03 19.99 0.17
N VAL A 65 1.25 19.76 -0.35
CA VAL A 65 1.88 20.66 -1.35
C VAL A 65 1.01 20.76 -2.59
N GLU A 66 0.53 19.63 -3.11
CA GLU A 66 -0.37 19.61 -4.27
C GLU A 66 -1.67 20.36 -3.98
N ARG A 67 -2.25 20.10 -2.81
CA ARG A 67 -3.54 20.70 -2.41
C ARG A 67 -3.49 22.21 -2.24
N GLN A 68 -2.41 22.74 -1.64
CA GLN A 68 -2.28 24.17 -1.38
C GLN A 68 -1.74 24.95 -2.60
N HIS A 69 -0.91 24.31 -3.42
CA HIS A 69 -0.20 24.98 -4.51
C HIS A 69 -0.25 24.17 -5.82
N PRO A 70 -1.45 23.83 -6.36
CA PRO A 70 -1.62 22.88 -7.46
C PRO A 70 -0.91 23.29 -8.76
N TYR A 71 -0.72 24.59 -8.98
CA TYR A 71 -0.08 25.12 -10.20
C TYR A 71 1.42 25.36 -10.04
N SER A 72 2.00 25.06 -8.89
CA SER A 72 3.43 25.26 -8.67
C SER A 72 4.27 24.18 -9.35
N VAL A 73 5.51 24.52 -9.69
CA VAL A 73 6.48 23.52 -10.19
C VAL A 73 6.77 22.44 -9.14
N TRP A 74 6.55 22.75 -7.88
CA TRP A 74 6.71 21.82 -6.76
C TRP A 74 5.55 20.82 -6.65
N ALA A 75 4.34 21.20 -7.04
CA ALA A 75 3.17 20.30 -7.00
C ALA A 75 3.42 19.02 -7.82
N ARG A 76 3.92 19.17 -9.05
CA ARG A 76 4.24 18.01 -9.90
C ARG A 76 5.30 17.09 -9.29
N ARG A 77 6.34 17.66 -8.67
CA ARG A 77 7.34 16.86 -7.96
C ARG A 77 6.75 16.22 -6.70
N ALA A 78 5.93 16.96 -5.97
CA ALA A 78 5.28 16.47 -4.77
C ALA A 78 4.35 15.29 -5.05
N GLN A 79 3.56 15.33 -6.14
CA GLN A 79 2.72 14.20 -6.55
C GLN A 79 3.53 12.90 -6.72
N LEU A 80 4.66 12.98 -7.42
CA LEU A 80 5.50 11.80 -7.63
C LEU A 80 6.19 11.35 -6.34
N MET A 81 6.63 12.30 -5.51
CA MET A 81 7.23 12.01 -4.21
C MET A 81 6.21 11.48 -3.20
N SER A 82 4.94 11.86 -3.30
CA SER A 82 3.84 11.27 -2.52
C SER A 82 3.68 9.79 -2.87
N ALA A 83 3.56 9.47 -4.17
CA ALA A 83 3.48 8.08 -4.63
C ALA A 83 4.69 7.24 -4.17
N PHE A 84 5.91 7.77 -4.30
CA PHE A 84 7.12 7.12 -3.79
C PHE A 84 7.06 6.90 -2.28
N SER A 85 6.64 7.91 -1.53
CA SER A 85 6.58 7.83 -0.07
C SER A 85 5.52 6.84 0.41
N TYR A 86 4.36 6.77 -0.24
CA TYR A 86 3.36 5.72 0.03
C TYR A 86 3.91 4.33 -0.26
N TYR A 87 4.65 4.16 -1.36
CA TYR A 87 5.30 2.89 -1.68
C TYR A 87 6.29 2.45 -0.59
N MET A 88 7.14 3.37 -0.14
CA MET A 88 8.10 3.11 0.94
C MET A 88 7.43 2.87 2.30
N ALA A 89 6.20 3.34 2.49
CA ALA A 89 5.37 3.07 3.66
C ALA A 89 4.51 1.81 3.51
N GLU A 90 4.70 1.03 2.42
CA GLU A 90 3.93 -0.17 2.09
C GLU A 90 2.41 0.09 1.94
N LYS A 91 2.03 1.34 1.69
CA LYS A 91 0.65 1.77 1.42
C LYS A 91 0.36 1.64 -0.08
N TYR A 92 0.37 0.42 -0.59
CA TYR A 92 0.30 0.13 -2.02
C TYR A 92 -0.96 0.68 -2.71
N PRO A 93 -2.18 0.61 -2.13
CA PRO A 93 -3.36 1.23 -2.74
C PRO A 93 -3.22 2.75 -2.90
N ASP A 94 -2.64 3.43 -1.91
CA ASP A 94 -2.41 4.87 -1.95
C ASP A 94 -1.32 5.23 -2.97
N THR A 95 -0.28 4.39 -3.09
CA THR A 95 0.75 4.51 -4.14
C THR A 95 0.12 4.48 -5.52
N VAL A 96 -0.70 3.46 -5.81
CA VAL A 96 -1.37 3.29 -7.11
C VAL A 96 -2.24 4.51 -7.41
N SER A 97 -3.05 4.97 -6.45
CA SER A 97 -3.90 6.14 -6.60
C SER A 97 -3.11 7.42 -6.90
N SER A 98 -2.05 7.71 -6.11
CA SER A 98 -1.19 8.89 -6.31
C SER A 98 -0.45 8.85 -7.65
N ALA A 99 0.10 7.69 -8.02
CA ALA A 99 0.83 7.53 -9.28
C ALA A 99 -0.11 7.64 -10.49
N GLN A 100 -1.32 7.08 -10.44
CA GLN A 100 -2.33 7.21 -11.48
C GLN A 100 -2.78 8.66 -11.66
N ARG A 101 -2.99 9.40 -10.56
CA ARG A 101 -3.32 10.83 -10.59
C ARG A 101 -2.20 11.62 -11.27
N PHE A 102 -0.93 11.35 -10.93
CA PHE A 102 0.22 11.96 -11.60
C PHE A 102 0.21 11.70 -13.11
N LEU A 103 -0.01 10.46 -13.54
CA LEU A 103 -0.04 10.08 -14.96
C LEU A 103 -1.20 10.71 -15.72
N THR A 104 -2.36 10.88 -15.07
CA THR A 104 -3.53 11.54 -15.66
C THR A 104 -3.29 13.02 -15.92
N ILE A 105 -2.64 13.70 -14.98
CA ILE A 105 -2.38 15.14 -15.08
C ILE A 105 -1.13 15.42 -15.94
N HIS A 106 -0.15 14.51 -15.93
CA HIS A 106 1.16 14.70 -16.58
C HIS A 106 1.57 13.51 -17.48
N PRO A 107 0.76 13.11 -18.48
CA PRO A 107 1.00 11.89 -19.27
C PRO A 107 2.31 11.91 -20.07
N GLY A 108 2.77 13.09 -20.48
CA GLY A 108 4.02 13.29 -21.24
C GLY A 108 5.23 13.63 -20.39
N ASN A 109 5.16 13.50 -19.08
CA ASN A 109 6.27 13.82 -18.20
C ASN A 109 7.39 12.80 -18.35
N LYS A 110 8.66 13.28 -18.28
CA LYS A 110 9.85 12.42 -18.32
C LYS A 110 9.89 11.37 -17.20
N ASP A 111 9.21 11.62 -16.09
CA ASP A 111 9.14 10.74 -14.93
C ASP A 111 7.90 9.81 -14.97
N ALA A 112 7.09 9.87 -16.04
CA ALA A 112 5.93 8.97 -16.22
C ALA A 112 6.32 7.48 -16.24
N PRO A 113 7.48 7.05 -16.82
CA PRO A 113 7.92 5.66 -16.68
C PRO A 113 8.12 5.23 -15.23
N TYR A 114 8.62 6.12 -14.37
CA TYR A 114 8.79 5.82 -12.95
C TYR A 114 7.45 5.68 -12.22
N ALA A 115 6.48 6.55 -12.52
CA ALA A 115 5.15 6.45 -11.94
C ALA A 115 4.46 5.12 -12.34
N ASN A 116 4.56 4.70 -13.61
CA ASN A 116 4.06 3.38 -14.05
C ASN A 116 4.80 2.22 -13.35
N TYR A 117 6.11 2.36 -13.15
CA TYR A 117 6.90 1.37 -12.43
C TYR A 117 6.46 1.24 -10.96
N LEU A 118 6.17 2.35 -10.27
CA LEU A 118 5.64 2.32 -8.90
C LEU A 118 4.29 1.61 -8.82
N ILE A 119 3.41 1.80 -9.80
CA ILE A 119 2.13 1.08 -9.88
C ILE A 119 2.37 -0.42 -10.01
N ALA A 120 3.19 -0.83 -10.97
CA ALA A 120 3.49 -2.24 -11.22
C ALA A 120 4.16 -2.90 -10.00
N MET A 121 5.14 -2.22 -9.39
CA MET A 121 5.80 -2.68 -8.17
C MET A 121 4.85 -2.78 -6.98
N SER A 122 3.87 -1.88 -6.88
CA SER A 122 2.88 -1.93 -5.80
C SER A 122 1.99 -3.17 -5.89
N TYR A 123 1.59 -3.58 -7.09
CA TYR A 123 0.90 -4.86 -7.27
C TYR A 123 1.83 -6.05 -7.05
N TYR A 124 3.07 -5.97 -7.55
CA TYR A 124 4.05 -7.04 -7.40
C TYR A 124 4.35 -7.39 -5.93
N GLN A 125 4.50 -6.38 -5.08
CA GLN A 125 4.77 -6.57 -3.65
C GLN A 125 3.58 -7.19 -2.88
N GLN A 126 2.40 -7.20 -3.47
CA GLN A 126 1.21 -7.79 -2.89
C GLN A 126 0.91 -9.21 -3.41
N ILE A 127 1.77 -9.77 -4.26
CA ILE A 127 1.62 -11.15 -4.74
C ILE A 127 1.80 -12.10 -3.58
N GLU A 128 0.81 -12.95 -3.38
CA GLU A 128 0.79 -14.00 -2.37
C GLU A 128 1.09 -15.38 -2.99
N ASP A 129 0.90 -16.44 -2.22
CA ASP A 129 1.11 -17.82 -2.64
C ASP A 129 0.26 -18.21 -3.87
N VAL A 130 0.79 -19.08 -4.73
CA VAL A 130 0.14 -19.58 -5.96
C VAL A 130 -1.22 -20.25 -5.71
N THR A 131 -1.49 -20.72 -4.50
CA THR A 131 -2.77 -21.35 -4.13
C THR A 131 -3.89 -20.34 -3.90
N ARG A 132 -3.56 -19.06 -3.71
CA ARG A 132 -4.51 -17.98 -3.42
C ARG A 132 -5.09 -17.33 -4.68
N ASP A 133 -5.87 -16.28 -4.51
CA ASP A 133 -6.44 -15.48 -5.61
C ASP A 133 -5.33 -14.79 -6.41
N GLN A 134 -5.35 -14.99 -7.72
CA GLN A 134 -4.34 -14.46 -8.64
C GLN A 134 -4.70 -13.10 -9.23
N LYS A 135 -5.75 -12.44 -8.72
CA LYS A 135 -6.18 -11.13 -9.25
C LYS A 135 -5.06 -10.09 -9.16
N ILE A 136 -4.37 -10.01 -8.04
CA ILE A 136 -3.26 -9.07 -7.83
C ILE A 136 -2.08 -9.43 -8.74
N THR A 137 -1.79 -10.73 -8.89
CA THR A 137 -0.75 -11.22 -9.81
C THR A 137 -1.03 -10.80 -11.25
N GLN A 138 -2.29 -10.92 -11.70
CA GLN A 138 -2.69 -10.47 -13.03
C GLN A 138 -2.58 -8.95 -13.16
N GLN A 139 -2.97 -8.17 -12.15
CA GLN A 139 -2.82 -6.71 -12.17
C GLN A 139 -1.34 -6.29 -12.23
N ALA A 140 -0.45 -7.02 -11.57
CA ALA A 140 1.00 -6.81 -11.67
C ALA A 140 1.50 -7.09 -13.10
N SER A 141 1.08 -8.23 -13.70
CA SER A 141 1.40 -8.57 -15.09
C SER A 141 0.97 -7.48 -16.06
N ASP A 142 -0.29 -7.05 -15.98
CA ASP A 142 -0.87 -6.03 -16.85
C ASP A 142 -0.10 -4.69 -16.73
N ALA A 143 0.24 -4.29 -15.49
CA ALA A 143 0.93 -3.04 -15.23
C ALA A 143 2.38 -3.06 -15.75
N PHE A 144 3.10 -4.18 -15.60
CA PHE A 144 4.45 -4.33 -16.18
C PHE A 144 4.42 -4.38 -17.70
N ASN A 145 3.47 -5.08 -18.31
CA ASN A 145 3.28 -5.11 -19.76
C ASN A 145 3.00 -3.71 -20.31
N GLU A 146 2.16 -2.93 -19.63
CA GLU A 146 1.85 -1.54 -20.02
C GLU A 146 3.11 -0.65 -19.93
N LEU A 147 3.91 -0.79 -18.88
CA LEU A 147 5.19 -0.09 -18.74
C LEU A 147 6.15 -0.41 -19.89
N ILE A 148 6.33 -1.70 -20.20
CA ILE A 148 7.23 -2.15 -21.27
C ILE A 148 6.74 -1.66 -22.64
N ARG A 149 5.42 -1.72 -22.87
CA ARG A 149 4.79 -1.29 -24.13
C ARG A 149 4.95 0.20 -24.35
N ARG A 150 4.69 1.03 -23.31
CA ARG A 150 4.74 2.51 -23.44
C ARG A 150 6.16 3.05 -23.42
N TYR A 151 7.04 2.43 -22.63
CA TYR A 151 8.37 2.97 -22.35
C TYR A 151 9.48 1.92 -22.51
N PRO A 152 9.60 1.28 -23.70
CA PRO A 152 10.50 0.14 -23.92
C PRO A 152 11.97 0.46 -23.70
N GLN A 153 12.36 1.73 -23.84
CA GLN A 153 13.73 2.22 -23.68
C GLN A 153 14.00 2.81 -22.29
N SER A 154 13.03 2.78 -21.37
CA SER A 154 13.25 3.27 -20.01
C SER A 154 14.14 2.31 -19.22
N ARG A 155 14.91 2.85 -18.28
CA ARG A 155 15.72 2.03 -17.36
C ARG A 155 14.86 1.04 -16.54
N TYR A 156 13.57 1.32 -16.40
CA TYR A 156 12.63 0.45 -15.66
C TYR A 156 12.15 -0.73 -16.50
N ALA A 157 12.22 -0.65 -17.84
CA ALA A 157 11.72 -1.70 -18.71
C ALA A 157 12.55 -3.01 -18.62
N SER A 158 13.85 -2.92 -18.37
CA SER A 158 14.69 -4.12 -18.19
C SER A 158 14.35 -4.88 -16.91
N ASP A 159 14.20 -4.19 -15.79
CA ASP A 159 13.75 -4.80 -14.52
C ASP A 159 12.31 -5.31 -14.62
N ALA A 160 11.44 -4.56 -15.31
CA ALA A 160 10.05 -4.96 -15.54
C ALA A 160 9.95 -6.30 -16.30
N ARG A 161 10.81 -6.57 -17.29
CA ARG A 161 10.83 -7.85 -18.00
C ARG A 161 11.18 -9.01 -17.07
N LEU A 162 12.22 -8.84 -16.24
CA LEU A 162 12.62 -9.88 -15.27
C LEU A 162 11.49 -10.18 -14.27
N LYS A 163 10.78 -9.14 -13.80
CA LYS A 163 9.65 -9.32 -12.89
C LYS A 163 8.46 -9.97 -13.59
N LEU A 164 8.25 -9.64 -14.86
CA LEU A 164 7.18 -10.25 -15.64
C LEU A 164 7.41 -11.76 -15.83
N ASP A 165 8.67 -12.19 -16.07
CA ASP A 165 9.02 -13.61 -16.15
C ASP A 165 8.66 -14.33 -14.85
N LEU A 166 9.03 -13.75 -13.68
CA LEU A 166 8.67 -14.29 -12.36
C LEU A 166 7.16 -14.35 -12.13
N ILE A 167 6.41 -13.35 -12.59
CA ILE A 167 4.94 -13.31 -12.50
C ILE A 167 4.34 -14.43 -13.37
N ASN A 168 4.85 -14.62 -14.58
CA ASN A 168 4.38 -15.68 -15.48
C ASN A 168 4.63 -17.06 -14.89
N ASP A 169 5.81 -17.27 -14.29
CA ASP A 169 6.11 -18.52 -13.55
C ASP A 169 5.11 -18.73 -12.41
N HIS A 170 4.74 -17.67 -11.70
CA HIS A 170 3.76 -17.74 -10.62
C HIS A 170 2.35 -18.09 -11.13
N LEU A 171 1.90 -17.46 -12.22
CA LEU A 171 0.62 -17.75 -12.86
C LEU A 171 0.59 -19.17 -13.45
N ALA A 172 1.68 -19.62 -14.10
CA ALA A 172 1.82 -20.98 -14.60
C ALA A 172 1.80 -22.01 -13.45
N GLY A 173 2.43 -21.68 -12.32
CA GLY A 173 2.37 -22.48 -11.08
C GLY A 173 0.95 -22.74 -10.59
N LYS A 174 0.07 -21.75 -10.67
CA LYS A 174 -1.36 -21.91 -10.35
C LYS A 174 -2.06 -22.92 -11.26
N GLU A 175 -1.86 -22.82 -12.57
CA GLU A 175 -2.43 -23.77 -13.52
C GLU A 175 -1.89 -25.17 -13.30
N MET A 176 -0.58 -25.29 -12.95
CA MET A 176 0.05 -26.56 -12.61
C MET A 176 -0.61 -27.21 -11.38
N GLU A 177 -0.88 -26.45 -10.32
CA GLU A 177 -1.56 -26.96 -9.12
C GLU A 177 -2.98 -27.42 -9.42
N ILE A 178 -3.74 -26.66 -10.22
CA ILE A 178 -5.10 -27.04 -10.64
C ILE A 178 -5.03 -28.30 -11.51
N GLY A 179 -4.06 -28.38 -12.44
CA GLY A 179 -3.86 -29.55 -13.29
C GLY A 179 -3.58 -30.81 -12.47
N ARG A 180 -2.69 -30.74 -11.49
CA ARG A 180 -2.36 -31.83 -10.56
C ARG A 180 -3.57 -32.26 -9.72
N PHE A 181 -4.41 -31.30 -9.30
CA PHE A 181 -5.65 -31.62 -8.61
C PHE A 181 -6.59 -32.45 -9.48
N TYR A 182 -6.86 -32.03 -10.72
CA TYR A 182 -7.71 -32.78 -11.66
C TYR A 182 -7.10 -34.14 -12.02
N GLN A 183 -5.78 -34.22 -12.17
CA GLN A 183 -5.08 -35.49 -12.43
C GLN A 183 -5.31 -36.49 -11.29
N ARG A 184 -5.14 -36.08 -10.04
CA ARG A 184 -5.40 -36.92 -8.85
C ARG A 184 -6.86 -37.34 -8.74
N ALA A 185 -7.79 -36.51 -9.19
CA ALA A 185 -9.23 -36.78 -9.21
C ALA A 185 -9.68 -37.65 -10.40
N GLY A 186 -8.75 -38.06 -11.31
CA GLY A 186 -9.08 -38.87 -12.49
C GLY A 186 -9.70 -38.09 -13.65
N HIS A 187 -9.73 -36.78 -13.60
CA HIS A 187 -10.30 -35.92 -14.65
C HIS A 187 -9.23 -35.53 -15.70
N TRP A 188 -8.78 -36.53 -16.49
CA TRP A 188 -7.62 -36.41 -17.37
C TRP A 188 -7.73 -35.31 -18.41
N LEU A 189 -8.91 -35.09 -19.02
CA LEU A 189 -9.11 -34.03 -20.01
C LEU A 189 -8.98 -32.63 -19.37
N ALA A 190 -9.56 -32.44 -18.20
CA ALA A 190 -9.45 -31.19 -17.46
C ALA A 190 -8.00 -30.92 -17.03
N ALA A 191 -7.29 -31.95 -16.56
CA ALA A 191 -5.86 -31.86 -16.24
C ALA A 191 -5.03 -31.48 -17.45
N ALA A 192 -5.23 -32.13 -18.60
CA ALA A 192 -4.51 -31.83 -19.84
C ALA A 192 -4.73 -30.39 -20.30
N THR A 193 -5.94 -29.85 -20.18
CA THR A 193 -6.26 -28.45 -20.52
C THR A 193 -5.45 -27.50 -19.63
N ARG A 194 -5.41 -27.75 -18.31
CA ARG A 194 -4.65 -26.90 -17.39
C ARG A 194 -3.13 -26.98 -17.63
N PHE A 195 -2.60 -28.15 -17.89
CA PHE A 195 -1.17 -28.30 -18.23
C PHE A 195 -0.80 -27.64 -19.56
N ARG A 196 -1.73 -27.54 -20.51
CA ARG A 196 -1.51 -26.76 -21.73
C ARG A 196 -1.39 -25.26 -21.42
N GLU A 197 -2.23 -24.73 -20.56
CA GLU A 197 -2.16 -23.33 -20.10
C GLU A 197 -0.78 -22.97 -19.50
N VAL A 198 -0.12 -23.95 -18.84
CA VAL A 198 1.25 -23.76 -18.29
C VAL A 198 2.28 -23.56 -19.39
N VAL A 199 2.11 -24.22 -20.53
CA VAL A 199 3.06 -24.13 -21.66
C VAL A 199 2.84 -22.85 -22.47
N ASP A 200 1.61 -22.34 -22.47
CA ASP A 200 1.19 -21.16 -23.25
C ASP A 200 1.50 -19.84 -22.51
N LYS A 201 1.82 -19.89 -21.19
CA LYS A 201 2.20 -18.73 -20.37
C LYS A 201 3.71 -18.60 -20.21
#